data_713fc229bc14608ea76a00bdcf7fee3e
#
_entry.id   713fc229bc14608ea76a00bdcf7fee3e
#
_cell.length_a   1.000
_cell.length_b   1.000
_cell.length_c   1.000
_cell.angle_alpha   90.00
_cell.angle_beta   90.00
_cell.angle_gamma   90.00
#
_symmetry.space_group_name_H-M   'P 1'
#
loop_
_entity.id
_entity.type
_entity.pdbx_description
1 polymer ?
#
loop_
_entity_poly.entity_id
_entity_poly.type
_entity_poly.pdbx_seq_one_letter_code
_entity_poly.pdbx_strand_id
1 'polypeptide(L)'
;MSIALEDMSPYARSVVERLGLEAHPEGGWYTRDWQSPLDYRADDPEDGLHGRPLASLIYFLLPQGDVSAWHKVDADEIWLWHGPAPVTLEFGGDGDAPEPEEAKRERFTLGSGVNGEADSKTPVVGHAVVPAGVWQRTVPGPGDALVSCVVSPGFTFDGFTLE
;
A
#
# COMPACT_ATOMS: atom_id res chain seq x y z
N MET A 1 2.05 -11.82 -7.48
CA MET A 1 1.67 -11.76 -8.93
C MET A 1 0.21 -11.36 -8.98
N SER A 2 -0.13 -10.31 -9.72
CA SER A 2 -1.49 -9.76 -9.80
C SER A 2 -2.47 -10.73 -10.46
N ILE A 3 -3.72 -10.76 -9.99
CA ILE A 3 -4.81 -11.54 -10.62
C ILE A 3 -5.02 -11.02 -12.05
N ALA A 4 -5.18 -11.93 -13.00
CA ALA A 4 -5.37 -11.58 -14.40
C ALA A 4 -6.74 -10.92 -14.63
N LEU A 5 -6.83 -10.04 -15.64
CA LEU A 5 -8.06 -9.28 -15.94
C LEU A 5 -9.29 -10.17 -16.17
N GLU A 6 -9.09 -11.31 -16.86
CA GLU A 6 -10.15 -12.29 -17.14
C GLU A 6 -10.71 -12.96 -15.87
N ASP A 7 -9.91 -13.05 -14.80
CA ASP A 7 -10.28 -13.69 -13.53
C ASP A 7 -10.89 -12.71 -12.52
N MET A 8 -10.89 -11.41 -12.85
CA MET A 8 -11.45 -10.36 -11.98
C MET A 8 -12.98 -10.34 -11.98
N SER A 9 -13.52 -9.84 -10.88
CA SER A 9 -14.94 -9.46 -10.80
C SER A 9 -15.29 -8.37 -11.85
N PRO A 10 -16.57 -8.19 -12.20
CA PRO A 10 -17.00 -7.06 -13.03
C PRO A 10 -16.63 -5.71 -12.44
N TYR A 11 -16.67 -5.56 -11.10
CA TYR A 11 -16.28 -4.33 -10.41
C TYR A 11 -14.79 -4.03 -10.60
N ALA A 12 -13.92 -4.99 -10.25
CA ALA A 12 -12.47 -4.81 -10.36
C ALA A 12 -12.05 -4.48 -11.79
N ARG A 13 -12.59 -5.20 -12.77
CA ARG A 13 -12.34 -4.96 -14.19
C ARG A 13 -12.76 -3.56 -14.63
N SER A 14 -13.94 -3.12 -14.21
CA SER A 14 -14.40 -1.76 -14.47
C SER A 14 -13.50 -0.69 -13.87
N VAL A 15 -12.95 -0.90 -12.65
CA VAL A 15 -12.01 0.02 -12.02
C VAL A 15 -10.71 0.09 -12.81
N VAL A 16 -10.14 -1.07 -13.19
CA VAL A 16 -8.93 -1.13 -14.03
C VAL A 16 -9.11 -0.33 -15.33
N GLU A 17 -10.22 -0.57 -16.05
CA GLU A 17 -10.50 0.12 -17.32
C GLU A 17 -10.71 1.63 -17.15
N ARG A 18 -11.44 2.04 -16.12
CA ARG A 18 -11.79 3.46 -15.89
C ARG A 18 -10.62 4.31 -15.42
N LEU A 19 -9.74 3.73 -14.59
CA LEU A 19 -8.59 4.44 -14.02
C LEU A 19 -7.30 4.17 -14.81
N GLY A 20 -7.32 3.24 -15.78
CA GLY A 20 -6.13 2.88 -16.55
C GLY A 20 -5.07 2.20 -15.70
N LEU A 21 -5.50 1.28 -14.80
CA LEU A 21 -4.56 0.60 -13.90
C LEU A 21 -3.71 -0.43 -14.66
N GLU A 22 -2.48 -0.60 -14.21
CA GLU A 22 -1.55 -1.63 -14.65
C GLU A 22 -1.12 -2.53 -13.48
N ALA A 23 -0.66 -3.76 -13.77
CA ALA A 23 -0.25 -4.70 -12.74
C ALA A 23 1.00 -4.21 -12.00
N HIS A 24 0.99 -4.30 -10.66
CA HIS A 24 2.13 -3.94 -9.83
C HIS A 24 3.03 -5.16 -9.54
N PRO A 25 4.36 -5.00 -9.43
CA PRO A 25 5.28 -6.12 -9.13
C PRO A 25 4.98 -6.86 -7.83
N GLU A 26 4.49 -6.18 -6.80
CA GLU A 26 4.11 -6.77 -5.50
C GLU A 26 2.79 -7.53 -5.53
N GLY A 27 2.00 -7.41 -6.58
CA GLY A 27 0.60 -7.81 -6.69
C GLY A 27 -0.31 -6.58 -6.70
N GLY A 28 -1.62 -6.80 -6.96
CA GLY A 28 -2.56 -5.70 -7.16
C GLY A 28 -2.34 -4.94 -8.47
N TRP A 29 -3.13 -3.89 -8.67
CA TRP A 29 -3.14 -3.05 -9.85
C TRP A 29 -3.10 -1.59 -9.47
N TYR A 30 -2.30 -0.76 -10.16
CA TYR A 30 -2.07 0.63 -9.76
C TYR A 30 -2.01 1.59 -10.94
N THR A 31 -2.16 2.88 -10.63
CA THR A 31 -1.75 3.98 -11.49
C THR A 31 -1.30 5.16 -10.64
N ARG A 32 -0.23 5.83 -11.05
CA ARG A 32 0.16 7.11 -10.45
C ARG A 32 -0.59 8.22 -11.16
N ASP A 33 -1.52 8.82 -10.47
CA ASP A 33 -2.35 9.90 -11.02
C ASP A 33 -1.92 11.30 -10.58
N TRP A 34 -1.04 11.38 -9.55
CA TRP A 34 -0.50 12.65 -9.11
C TRP A 34 0.88 12.52 -8.44
N GLN A 35 1.68 13.57 -8.56
CA GLN A 35 2.86 13.82 -7.75
C GLN A 35 3.05 15.32 -7.53
N SER A 36 3.70 15.69 -6.42
CA SER A 36 4.00 17.07 -6.10
C SER A 36 4.86 17.70 -7.20
N PRO A 37 4.57 18.94 -7.63
CA PRO A 37 5.44 19.70 -8.50
C PRO A 37 6.68 20.28 -7.78
N LEU A 38 6.76 20.13 -6.44
CA LEU A 38 7.87 20.55 -5.60
C LEU A 38 8.69 19.36 -5.19
N ASP A 39 10.01 19.51 -5.15
CA ASP A 39 10.95 18.46 -4.79
C ASP A 39 11.36 18.54 -3.32
N TYR A 40 11.60 17.37 -2.73
CA TYR A 40 12.25 17.24 -1.44
C TYR A 40 13.73 17.63 -1.55
N ARG A 41 14.20 18.46 -0.62
CA ARG A 41 15.59 18.91 -0.56
C ARG A 41 16.17 18.51 0.79
N ALA A 42 16.92 17.43 0.79
CA ALA A 42 17.74 17.05 1.92
C ALA A 42 18.92 18.00 2.10
N ASP A 43 19.43 18.12 3.33
CA ASP A 43 20.66 18.88 3.63
C ASP A 43 21.88 18.22 2.97
N ASP A 44 21.88 16.89 2.86
CA ASP A 44 22.85 16.10 2.12
C ASP A 44 22.33 15.80 0.70
N PRO A 45 22.97 16.31 -0.37
CA PRO A 45 22.57 15.99 -1.74
C PRO A 45 22.74 14.53 -2.14
N GLU A 46 23.55 13.75 -1.40
CA GLU A 46 23.74 12.30 -1.61
C GLU A 46 22.67 11.47 -0.91
N ASP A 47 21.76 12.09 -0.15
CA ASP A 47 20.58 11.42 0.39
C ASP A 47 19.72 10.89 -0.77
N GLY A 48 19.44 9.59 -0.78
CA GLY A 48 18.67 8.92 -1.82
C GLY A 48 17.25 9.44 -2.01
N LEU A 49 16.74 10.26 -1.08
CA LEU A 49 15.44 10.92 -1.17
C LEU A 49 15.54 12.31 -1.83
N HIS A 50 16.76 12.90 -1.88
CA HIS A 50 16.97 14.23 -2.43
C HIS A 50 16.52 14.32 -3.90
N GLY A 51 15.77 15.36 -4.23
CA GLY A 51 15.28 15.62 -5.59
C GLY A 51 14.03 14.83 -5.98
N ARG A 52 13.50 13.95 -5.10
CA ARG A 52 12.20 13.32 -5.34
C ARG A 52 11.06 14.33 -5.14
N PRO A 53 9.90 14.15 -5.80
CA PRO A 53 8.71 14.92 -5.47
C PRO A 53 8.43 14.89 -3.97
N LEU A 54 7.91 15.96 -3.37
CA LEU A 54 7.52 15.95 -1.95
C LEU A 54 6.53 14.84 -1.60
N ALA A 55 5.68 14.45 -2.54
CA ALA A 55 4.80 13.29 -2.41
C ALA A 55 4.39 12.75 -3.77
N SER A 56 4.04 11.48 -3.82
CA SER A 56 3.35 10.84 -4.95
C SER A 56 2.07 10.17 -4.46
N LEU A 57 1.09 10.06 -5.34
CA LEU A 57 -0.22 9.47 -5.06
C LEU A 57 -0.56 8.46 -6.15
N ILE A 58 -1.03 7.28 -5.73
CA ILE A 58 -1.54 6.24 -6.60
C ILE A 58 -2.96 5.84 -6.22
N TYR A 59 -3.74 5.36 -7.18
CA TYR A 59 -4.78 4.37 -6.91
C TYR A 59 -4.16 2.99 -6.91
N PHE A 60 -4.60 2.16 -5.97
CA PHE A 60 -4.16 0.78 -5.85
C PHE A 60 -5.38 -0.12 -5.61
N LEU A 61 -5.60 -1.07 -6.52
CA LEU A 61 -6.69 -2.02 -6.49
C LEU A 61 -6.17 -3.40 -6.11
N LEU A 62 -6.80 -4.00 -5.13
CA LEU A 62 -6.64 -5.41 -4.75
C LEU A 62 -7.92 -6.15 -5.15
N PRO A 63 -7.95 -6.85 -6.30
CA PRO A 63 -9.04 -7.77 -6.62
C PRO A 63 -9.22 -8.84 -5.55
N GLN A 64 -10.41 -9.41 -5.41
CA GLN A 64 -10.68 -10.45 -4.43
C GLN A 64 -9.66 -11.59 -4.54
N GLY A 65 -8.99 -11.89 -3.42
CA GLY A 65 -7.97 -12.92 -3.34
C GLY A 65 -6.57 -12.47 -3.76
N ASP A 66 -6.40 -11.27 -4.31
CA ASP A 66 -5.10 -10.69 -4.57
C ASP A 66 -4.47 -10.14 -3.28
N VAL A 67 -3.16 -9.96 -3.33
CA VAL A 67 -2.39 -9.42 -2.20
C VAL A 67 -1.30 -8.49 -2.73
N SER A 68 -0.92 -7.53 -1.90
CA SER A 68 0.38 -6.90 -1.96
C SER A 68 1.34 -7.77 -1.15
N ALA A 69 2.37 -8.32 -1.80
CA ALA A 69 3.37 -9.17 -1.19
C ALA A 69 4.25 -8.38 -0.19
N TRP A 70 5.07 -9.08 0.60
CA TRP A 70 6.01 -8.41 1.49
C TRP A 70 6.94 -7.48 0.71
N HIS A 71 6.90 -6.22 1.06
CA HIS A 71 7.76 -5.18 0.51
C HIS A 71 8.04 -4.10 1.56
N LYS A 72 9.03 -3.28 1.29
CA LYS A 72 9.27 -2.04 2.05
C LYS A 72 9.67 -0.91 1.12
N VAL A 73 9.38 0.30 1.55
CA VAL A 73 9.68 1.56 0.86
C VAL A 73 10.59 2.40 1.76
N ASP A 74 11.51 3.12 1.18
CA ASP A 74 12.47 3.97 1.90
C ASP A 74 11.91 5.34 2.35
N ALA A 75 10.62 5.55 2.19
CA ALA A 75 9.88 6.74 2.60
C ALA A 75 8.57 6.35 3.30
N ASP A 76 7.95 7.28 4.03
CA ASP A 76 6.66 7.02 4.69
C ASP A 76 5.57 6.81 3.65
N GLU A 77 4.72 5.80 3.87
CA GLU A 77 3.57 5.50 3.02
C GLU A 77 2.26 5.58 3.81
N ILE A 78 1.25 6.20 3.22
CA ILE A 78 -0.08 6.33 3.81
C ILE A 78 -1.08 5.58 2.93
N TRP A 79 -1.75 4.59 3.50
CA TRP A 79 -2.84 3.86 2.88
C TRP A 79 -4.17 4.51 3.25
N LEU A 80 -5.01 4.83 2.26
CA LEU A 80 -6.31 5.49 2.40
C LEU A 80 -7.39 4.59 1.79
N TRP A 81 -8.32 4.11 2.61
CA TRP A 81 -9.35 3.16 2.15
C TRP A 81 -10.50 3.86 1.43
N HIS A 82 -10.93 3.29 0.29
CA HIS A 82 -12.08 3.74 -0.50
C HIS A 82 -13.20 2.70 -0.55
N GLY A 83 -12.92 1.42 -0.27
CA GLY A 83 -13.91 0.33 -0.34
C GLY A 83 -13.79 -0.51 -1.61
N PRO A 84 -14.79 -1.37 -1.93
CA PRO A 84 -15.89 -1.76 -1.05
C PRO A 84 -15.49 -2.72 0.08
N ALA A 85 -14.54 -3.67 -0.17
CA ALA A 85 -14.11 -4.60 0.85
C ALA A 85 -13.06 -4.00 1.80
N PRO A 86 -12.99 -4.46 3.06
CA PRO A 86 -11.90 -4.10 3.96
C PRO A 86 -10.57 -4.70 3.49
N VAL A 87 -9.46 -4.06 3.86
CA VAL A 87 -8.10 -4.53 3.61
C VAL A 87 -7.40 -4.78 4.95
N THR A 88 -6.85 -5.97 5.13
CA THR A 88 -5.98 -6.26 6.27
C THR A 88 -4.53 -5.99 5.87
N LEU A 89 -3.89 -5.04 6.56
CA LEU A 89 -2.50 -4.65 6.39
C LEU A 89 -1.69 -5.20 7.57
N GLU A 90 -0.56 -5.85 7.29
CA GLU A 90 0.40 -6.35 8.29
C GLU A 90 1.73 -5.62 8.17
N PHE A 91 2.33 -5.30 9.33
CA PHE A 91 3.69 -4.80 9.44
C PHE A 91 4.62 -5.90 9.98
N GLY A 92 5.76 -6.07 9.33
CA GLY A 92 6.75 -7.09 9.65
C GLY A 92 8.05 -6.53 10.24
N GLY A 93 8.00 -5.32 10.85
CA GLY A 93 9.20 -4.68 11.41
C GLY A 93 10.12 -4.07 10.35
N ASP A 94 11.27 -3.58 10.76
CA ASP A 94 12.25 -2.81 9.97
C ASP A 94 13.57 -3.56 9.71
N GLY A 95 13.61 -4.87 9.98
CA GLY A 95 14.78 -5.72 9.79
C GLY A 95 15.14 -5.97 8.32
N ASP A 96 16.17 -6.82 8.12
CA ASP A 96 16.61 -7.24 6.78
C ASP A 96 15.55 -8.07 6.05
N ALA A 97 14.70 -8.77 6.80
CA ALA A 97 13.57 -9.56 6.31
C ALA A 97 12.33 -9.31 7.18
N PRO A 98 11.11 -9.59 6.66
CA PRO A 98 9.89 -9.45 7.46
C PRO A 98 9.91 -10.39 8.67
N GLU A 99 9.29 -9.96 9.78
CA GLU A 99 9.11 -10.78 10.99
C GLU A 99 8.42 -12.11 10.64
N PRO A 100 9.09 -13.27 10.83
CA PRO A 100 8.54 -14.57 10.48
C PRO A 100 7.40 -15.02 11.41
N GLU A 101 7.41 -14.59 12.69
CA GLU A 101 6.43 -14.97 13.67
C GLU A 101 5.17 -14.10 13.56
N GLU A 102 4.07 -14.65 13.07
CA GLU A 102 2.81 -13.92 12.88
C GLU A 102 2.32 -13.22 14.15
N ALA A 103 2.53 -13.83 15.33
CA ALA A 103 2.11 -13.26 16.61
C ALA A 103 2.84 -11.97 17.00
N LYS A 104 3.98 -11.68 16.36
CA LYS A 104 4.78 -10.46 16.60
C LYS A 104 4.50 -9.34 15.60
N ARG A 105 3.71 -9.62 14.55
CA ARG A 105 3.35 -8.63 13.53
C ARG A 105 2.26 -7.71 14.05
N GLU A 106 2.35 -6.44 13.70
CA GLU A 106 1.24 -5.53 13.86
C GLU A 106 0.24 -5.74 12.72
N ARG A 107 -1.07 -5.58 13.02
CA ARG A 107 -2.12 -5.81 12.03
C ARG A 107 -3.20 -4.75 12.16
N PHE A 108 -3.62 -4.19 11.02
CA PHE A 108 -4.67 -3.19 10.91
C PHE A 108 -5.70 -3.62 9.87
N THR A 109 -6.97 -3.27 10.10
CA THR A 109 -8.01 -3.40 9.09
C THR A 109 -8.37 -2.01 8.58
N LEU A 110 -8.12 -1.76 7.30
CA LEU A 110 -8.61 -0.56 6.60
C LEU A 110 -10.06 -0.79 6.20
N GLY A 111 -10.96 0.06 6.65
CA GLY A 111 -12.40 -0.14 6.40
C GLY A 111 -13.27 0.97 6.97
N SER A 112 -14.59 0.83 6.84
CA SER A 112 -15.58 1.82 7.28
C SER A 112 -15.89 1.80 8.78
N GLY A 113 -15.42 0.77 9.51
CA GLY A 113 -15.74 0.57 10.94
C GLY A 113 -14.84 1.33 11.90
N VAL A 114 -14.45 2.57 11.58
CA VAL A 114 -13.50 3.40 12.34
C VAL A 114 -13.95 3.70 13.79
N ASN A 115 -15.22 3.46 14.11
CA ASN A 115 -15.82 3.59 15.42
C ASN A 115 -15.83 2.28 16.23
N GLY A 116 -15.10 1.26 15.78
CA GLY A 116 -15.00 -0.04 16.45
C GLY A 116 -14.41 0.04 17.87
N GLU A 117 -14.62 -1.03 18.65
CA GLU A 117 -14.18 -1.10 20.04
C GLU A 117 -12.65 -0.98 20.15
N ALA A 118 -12.20 -0.16 21.10
CA ALA A 118 -10.79 0.15 21.33
C ALA A 118 -9.92 -1.07 21.73
N ASP A 119 -10.54 -2.17 22.14
CA ASP A 119 -9.86 -3.39 22.62
C ASP A 119 -9.63 -4.45 21.54
N SER A 120 -9.90 -4.14 20.27
CA SER A 120 -9.65 -5.06 19.17
C SER A 120 -8.14 -5.26 18.95
N LYS A 121 -7.72 -6.55 18.88
CA LYS A 121 -6.34 -6.90 18.49
C LYS A 121 -6.00 -6.47 17.06
N THR A 122 -7.00 -6.14 16.26
CA THR A 122 -6.87 -5.65 14.89
C THR A 122 -7.78 -4.44 14.76
N PRO A 123 -7.28 -3.23 15.05
CA PRO A 123 -8.08 -2.01 14.99
C PRO A 123 -8.57 -1.75 13.56
N VAL A 124 -9.81 -1.27 13.43
CA VAL A 124 -10.35 -0.81 12.15
C VAL A 124 -10.08 0.68 12.01
N VAL A 125 -9.41 1.06 10.94
CA VAL A 125 -9.01 2.43 10.63
C VAL A 125 -9.39 2.82 9.20
N GLY A 126 -9.58 4.10 8.93
CA GLY A 126 -9.82 4.61 7.57
C GLY A 126 -8.52 4.81 6.78
N HIS A 127 -7.41 4.99 7.49
CA HIS A 127 -6.07 5.10 6.93
C HIS A 127 -5.04 4.49 7.88
N ALA A 128 -3.89 4.11 7.34
CA ALA A 128 -2.73 3.67 8.11
C ALA A 128 -1.46 4.31 7.56
N VAL A 129 -0.51 4.62 8.44
CA VAL A 129 0.82 5.10 8.07
C VAL A 129 1.81 3.97 8.27
N VAL A 130 2.53 3.63 7.20
CA VAL A 130 3.67 2.70 7.23
C VAL A 130 4.94 3.52 7.28
N PRO A 131 5.73 3.46 8.37
CA PRO A 131 6.99 4.20 8.43
C PRO A 131 8.00 3.73 7.39
N ALA A 132 8.89 4.61 6.94
CA ALA A 132 9.99 4.29 6.06
C ALA A 132 10.77 3.07 6.53
N GLY A 133 11.08 2.14 5.62
CA GLY A 133 11.85 0.94 5.90
C GLY A 133 11.09 -0.19 6.61
N VAL A 134 9.83 -0.01 6.97
CA VAL A 134 9.00 -1.06 7.59
C VAL A 134 8.44 -2.00 6.52
N TRP A 135 8.64 -3.30 6.73
CA TRP A 135 8.03 -4.33 5.91
C TRP A 135 6.51 -4.32 6.07
N GLN A 136 5.83 -4.34 4.95
CA GLN A 136 4.37 -4.34 4.88
C GLN A 136 3.87 -5.35 3.85
N ARG A 137 2.67 -5.87 4.06
CA ARG A 137 1.90 -6.67 3.09
C ARG A 137 0.43 -6.57 3.35
N THR A 138 -0.40 -7.01 2.40
CA THR A 138 -1.81 -7.27 2.67
C THR A 138 -2.10 -8.77 2.80
N VAL A 139 -3.15 -9.10 3.55
CA VAL A 139 -3.68 -10.45 3.63
C VAL A 139 -4.83 -10.57 2.62
N PRO A 140 -5.03 -11.74 1.95
CA PRO A 140 -6.13 -11.90 1.00
C PRO A 140 -7.47 -11.49 1.60
N GLY A 141 -8.16 -10.55 0.95
CA GLY A 141 -9.42 -10.00 1.41
C GLY A 141 -10.65 -10.78 0.93
N PRO A 142 -11.82 -10.52 1.54
CA PRO A 142 -13.07 -11.18 1.20
C PRO A 142 -13.70 -10.67 -0.11
N GLY A 143 -13.16 -9.62 -0.70
CA GLY A 143 -13.69 -8.98 -1.92
C GLY A 143 -12.71 -7.98 -2.49
N ASP A 144 -13.12 -7.30 -3.55
CA ASP A 144 -12.31 -6.27 -4.19
C ASP A 144 -12.16 -5.04 -3.30
N ALA A 145 -10.98 -4.48 -3.23
CA ALA A 145 -10.70 -3.29 -2.45
C ALA A 145 -9.90 -2.27 -3.25
N LEU A 146 -10.37 -1.02 -3.26
CA LEU A 146 -9.66 0.13 -3.80
C LEU A 146 -9.13 0.96 -2.64
N VAL A 147 -7.87 1.32 -2.72
CA VAL A 147 -7.20 2.25 -1.81
C VAL A 147 -6.45 3.32 -2.61
N SER A 148 -6.04 4.39 -1.94
CA SER A 148 -4.98 5.26 -2.42
C SER A 148 -3.77 5.10 -1.53
N CYS A 149 -2.57 5.17 -2.11
CA CYS A 149 -1.31 5.22 -1.37
C CYS A 149 -0.60 6.53 -1.66
N VAL A 150 -0.23 7.25 -0.60
CA VAL A 150 0.62 8.45 -0.66
C VAL A 150 1.99 8.06 -0.13
N VAL A 151 3.04 8.32 -0.89
CA VAL A 151 4.43 8.15 -0.45
C VAL A 151 5.10 9.52 -0.37
N SER A 152 5.77 9.80 0.76
CA SER A 152 6.45 11.08 0.98
C SER A 152 7.80 10.88 1.68
N PRO A 153 8.92 11.34 1.08
CA PRO A 153 9.09 11.82 -0.30
C PRO A 153 8.64 10.80 -1.35
N GLY A 154 8.31 11.28 -2.57
CA GLY A 154 7.62 10.49 -3.60
C GLY A 154 8.29 9.15 -3.95
N PHE A 155 7.48 8.16 -4.25
CA PHE A 155 7.91 6.79 -4.56
C PHE A 155 8.80 6.70 -5.79
N THR A 156 9.84 5.88 -5.69
CA THR A 156 10.66 5.37 -6.81
C THR A 156 10.91 3.88 -6.64
N PHE A 157 11.08 3.16 -7.74
CA PHE A 157 11.43 1.73 -7.67
C PHE A 157 12.83 1.48 -7.12
N ASP A 158 13.74 2.46 -7.15
CA ASP A 158 15.07 2.35 -6.53
C ASP A 158 14.99 2.28 -5.01
N GLY A 159 13.96 2.90 -4.40
CA GLY A 159 13.69 2.84 -2.97
C GLY A 159 12.73 1.72 -2.54
N PHE A 160 12.36 0.83 -3.45
CA PHE A 160 11.42 -0.26 -3.23
C PHE A 160 12.15 -1.60 -3.13
N THR A 161 11.86 -2.36 -2.07
CA THR A 161 12.39 -3.72 -1.87
C THR A 161 11.23 -4.71 -1.79
N LEU A 162 11.26 -5.72 -2.63
CA LEU A 162 10.34 -6.86 -2.62
C LEU A 162 11.06 -8.07 -2.04
N GLU A 163 10.37 -8.87 -1.17
CA GLU A 163 10.88 -10.14 -0.65
C GLU A 163 10.94 -11.24 -1.73
#